data_c46a89300aafba0783ab55bb17afcb90
#
_entry.id   c46a89300aafba0783ab55bb17afcb90
#
_cell.length_a   1.000
_cell.length_b   1.000
_cell.length_c   1.000
_cell.angle_alpha   90.00
_cell.angle_beta   90.00
_cell.angle_gamma   90.00
#
_symmetry.space_group_name_H-M   'P 1'
#
loop_
_entity.id
_entity.type
_entity.pdbx_description
1 polymer ?
#
loop_
_entity_poly.entity_id
_entity_poly.type
_entity_poly.pdbx_seq_one_letter_code
_entity_poly.pdbx_strand_id
1 'polypeptide(L)'
;FKVGIDQGYSPLQPIAFSHKIHSGDNKIDCQYCHSSAKHSKHSGIPSVNVCMNCHKNIAEVAEGTVVEWDGVTYGKAELDKEIAKIYTAAGWDPEALEYTGETKPIKWIRIHNLPDFAYFNHSQHVTVGGLECQTCHGPVEEMDEMYQFSPLTMGWCINCHRETKVDLKGTEYYDKIHKELAKKYNVEQVTVAQLGGLECGKCHY
;
A
#
# COMPACT_ATOMS: atom_id res chain seq x y z
N PHE A 1 23.13 6.85 -13.06
CA PHE A 1 22.99 7.51 -11.76
C PHE A 1 21.54 7.27 -11.27
N LYS A 2 21.38 6.59 -10.11
CA LYS A 2 20.07 6.35 -9.47
C LYS A 2 19.81 7.41 -8.37
N VAL A 3 20.18 8.65 -8.59
CA VAL A 3 19.98 9.73 -7.60
C VAL A 3 18.48 10.04 -7.51
N GLY A 4 17.90 9.91 -6.32
CA GLY A 4 16.48 10.14 -6.07
C GLY A 4 15.53 9.05 -6.57
N ILE A 5 16.03 7.86 -6.84
CA ILE A 5 15.23 6.68 -7.19
C ILE A 5 15.42 5.63 -6.10
N ASP A 6 14.38 5.40 -5.32
CA ASP A 6 14.38 4.46 -4.20
C ASP A 6 13.85 3.07 -4.60
N GLN A 7 13.84 2.74 -5.89
CA GLN A 7 13.42 1.41 -6.36
C GLN A 7 14.29 0.31 -5.76
N GLY A 8 13.66 -0.67 -5.15
CA GLY A 8 14.32 -1.75 -4.42
C GLY A 8 14.66 -1.40 -2.96
N TYR A 9 14.31 -0.21 -2.47
CA TYR A 9 14.49 0.13 -1.07
C TYR A 9 13.61 -0.75 -0.18
N SER A 10 14.25 -1.49 0.71
CA SER A 10 13.63 -2.43 1.65
C SER A 10 14.25 -2.25 3.04
N PRO A 11 13.79 -1.29 3.83
CA PRO A 11 14.29 -1.09 5.18
C PRO A 11 13.74 -2.15 6.13
N LEU A 12 14.57 -2.59 7.07
CA LEU A 12 14.12 -3.47 8.14
C LEU A 12 13.03 -2.79 8.97
N GLN A 13 11.94 -3.50 9.14
CA GLN A 13 10.80 -3.03 9.92
C GLN A 13 10.94 -3.47 11.39
N PRO A 14 10.32 -2.77 12.35
CA PRO A 14 10.40 -3.11 13.76
C PRO A 14 9.77 -4.47 14.12
N ILE A 15 8.89 -4.98 13.26
CA ILE A 15 8.26 -6.30 13.35
C ILE A 15 8.40 -6.98 12.00
N ALA A 16 8.76 -8.25 11.97
CA ALA A 16 8.81 -9.08 10.78
C ALA A 16 7.39 -9.39 10.28
N PHE A 17 6.78 -8.43 9.59
CA PHE A 17 5.43 -8.56 9.05
C PHE A 17 5.48 -9.03 7.59
N SER A 18 5.02 -10.25 7.32
CA SER A 18 4.93 -10.82 5.97
C SER A 18 3.58 -10.53 5.33
N HIS A 19 3.58 -9.78 4.21
CA HIS A 19 2.39 -9.62 3.37
C HIS A 19 2.01 -10.93 2.69
N LYS A 20 3.00 -11.78 2.37
CA LYS A 20 2.77 -13.10 1.79
C LYS A 20 1.87 -13.96 2.68
N ILE A 21 2.16 -14.04 3.98
CA ILE A 21 1.30 -14.79 4.93
C ILE A 21 -0.09 -14.16 5.01
N HIS A 22 -0.20 -12.85 5.15
CA HIS A 22 -1.48 -12.18 5.40
C HIS A 22 -2.33 -12.08 4.13
N SER A 23 -1.79 -11.48 3.07
CA SER A 23 -2.53 -11.22 1.83
C SER A 23 -2.40 -12.37 0.82
N GLY A 24 -1.24 -13.03 0.78
CA GLY A 24 -0.99 -14.18 -0.10
C GLY A 24 -1.72 -15.43 0.38
N ASP A 25 -1.32 -16.00 1.50
CA ASP A 25 -1.82 -17.28 1.98
C ASP A 25 -3.23 -17.17 2.58
N ASN A 26 -3.44 -16.19 3.46
CA ASN A 26 -4.72 -15.99 4.17
C ASN A 26 -5.72 -15.13 3.37
N LYS A 27 -5.38 -14.61 2.19
CA LYS A 27 -6.25 -13.83 1.29
C LYS A 27 -6.92 -12.62 1.97
N ILE A 28 -6.24 -12.00 2.94
CA ILE A 28 -6.73 -10.78 3.57
C ILE A 28 -6.62 -9.63 2.55
N ASP A 29 -7.74 -8.97 2.30
CA ASP A 29 -7.80 -7.84 1.36
C ASP A 29 -6.90 -6.69 1.81
N CYS A 30 -6.18 -6.07 0.86
CA CYS A 30 -5.28 -4.94 1.11
C CYS A 30 -5.97 -3.81 1.89
N GLN A 31 -7.24 -3.56 1.59
CA GLN A 31 -8.02 -2.47 2.16
C GLN A 31 -8.56 -2.76 3.56
N TYR A 32 -8.47 -4.01 4.02
CA TYR A 32 -8.74 -4.32 5.42
C TYR A 32 -7.77 -3.59 6.35
N CYS A 33 -6.49 -3.54 5.95
CA CYS A 33 -5.44 -2.86 6.69
C CYS A 33 -5.21 -1.42 6.20
N HIS A 34 -5.23 -1.20 4.87
CA HIS A 34 -4.99 0.08 4.22
C HIS A 34 -6.29 0.79 3.81
N SER A 35 -7.27 0.86 4.73
CA SER A 35 -8.62 1.36 4.46
C SER A 35 -8.68 2.80 3.94
N SER A 36 -7.70 3.64 4.28
CA SER A 36 -7.64 5.03 3.83
C SER A 36 -7.34 5.18 2.34
N ALA A 37 -6.81 4.15 1.66
CA ALA A 37 -6.46 4.22 0.25
C ALA A 37 -7.64 4.59 -0.66
N LYS A 38 -8.87 4.22 -0.27
CA LYS A 38 -10.09 4.58 -1.02
C LYS A 38 -10.56 6.02 -0.82
N HIS A 39 -10.19 6.66 0.27
CA HIS A 39 -10.83 7.92 0.71
C HIS A 39 -9.84 9.06 0.89
N SER A 40 -8.55 8.79 0.92
CA SER A 40 -7.51 9.75 1.26
C SER A 40 -6.35 9.74 0.26
N LYS A 41 -5.54 10.79 0.33
CA LYS A 41 -4.25 10.82 -0.39
C LYS A 41 -3.27 9.78 0.16
N HIS A 42 -3.37 9.41 1.42
CA HIS A 42 -2.54 8.39 2.07
C HIS A 42 -3.31 7.09 2.25
N SER A 43 -2.69 5.96 1.96
CA SER A 43 -3.28 4.64 2.20
C SER A 43 -3.44 4.32 3.68
N GLY A 44 -2.59 4.95 4.51
CA GLY A 44 -2.52 4.68 5.93
C GLY A 44 -1.77 3.39 6.26
N ILE A 45 -1.24 3.34 7.47
CA ILE A 45 -0.77 2.11 8.11
C ILE A 45 -1.76 1.81 9.23
N PRO A 46 -2.25 0.56 9.36
CA PRO A 46 -3.24 0.22 10.37
C PRO A 46 -2.69 0.45 11.78
N SER A 47 -3.56 0.89 12.69
CA SER A 47 -3.24 0.87 14.11
C SER A 47 -3.12 -0.57 14.60
N VAL A 48 -2.41 -0.78 15.70
CA VAL A 48 -2.21 -2.12 16.29
C VAL A 48 -3.54 -2.82 16.63
N ASN A 49 -4.62 -2.07 16.83
CA ASN A 49 -5.95 -2.65 17.07
C ASN A 49 -6.45 -3.50 15.91
N VAL A 50 -6.08 -3.17 14.66
CA VAL A 50 -6.44 -3.98 13.50
C VAL A 50 -5.73 -5.33 13.55
N CYS A 51 -4.47 -5.36 13.97
CA CYS A 51 -3.72 -6.60 14.19
C CYS A 51 -4.40 -7.46 15.26
N MET A 52 -4.84 -6.82 16.35
CA MET A 52 -5.47 -7.48 17.49
C MET A 52 -6.87 -8.06 17.18
N ASN A 53 -7.50 -7.73 16.06
CA ASN A 53 -8.75 -8.40 15.65
C ASN A 53 -8.56 -9.91 15.46
N CYS A 54 -7.38 -10.33 15.03
CA CYS A 54 -7.01 -11.74 14.85
C CYS A 54 -6.03 -12.21 15.95
N HIS A 55 -4.99 -11.41 16.23
CA HIS A 55 -3.90 -11.81 17.12
C HIS A 55 -4.28 -11.92 18.60
N LYS A 56 -5.46 -11.49 19.04
CA LYS A 56 -6.00 -11.89 20.34
C LYS A 56 -6.13 -13.40 20.50
N ASN A 57 -6.41 -14.11 19.40
CA ASN A 57 -6.67 -15.54 19.38
C ASN A 57 -5.56 -16.32 18.64
N ILE A 58 -4.69 -15.62 17.92
CA ILE A 58 -3.59 -16.19 17.15
C ILE A 58 -2.29 -15.70 17.77
N ALA A 59 -1.81 -16.43 18.77
CA ALA A 59 -0.61 -16.09 19.52
C ALA A 59 0.68 -16.65 18.90
N GLU A 60 0.54 -17.59 17.97
CA GLU A 60 1.66 -18.30 17.38
C GLU A 60 1.35 -18.67 15.92
N VAL A 61 2.40 -18.91 15.13
CA VAL A 61 2.26 -19.38 13.77
C VAL A 61 2.13 -20.90 13.71
N ALA A 62 1.60 -21.42 12.61
CA ALA A 62 1.52 -22.86 12.36
C ALA A 62 2.91 -23.49 12.26
N GLU A 63 3.02 -24.76 12.60
CA GLU A 63 4.25 -25.53 12.39
C GLU A 63 4.67 -25.54 10.91
N GLY A 64 5.96 -25.36 10.66
CA GLY A 64 6.51 -25.29 9.32
C GLY A 64 6.36 -23.93 8.62
N THR A 65 5.74 -22.94 9.27
CA THR A 65 5.73 -21.57 8.74
C THR A 65 7.14 -21.01 8.75
N VAL A 66 7.55 -20.46 7.61
CA VAL A 66 8.85 -19.81 7.43
C VAL A 66 8.69 -18.48 6.71
N VAL A 67 9.51 -17.51 7.08
CA VAL A 67 9.57 -16.17 6.48
C VAL A 67 11.03 -15.81 6.24
N GLU A 68 11.35 -15.32 5.06
CA GLU A 68 12.65 -14.73 4.80
C GLU A 68 12.65 -13.28 5.29
N TRP A 69 13.56 -12.98 6.23
CA TRP A 69 13.67 -11.66 6.84
C TRP A 69 15.13 -11.27 7.04
N ASP A 70 15.55 -10.15 6.44
CA ASP A 70 16.95 -9.69 6.46
C ASP A 70 17.95 -10.76 5.97
N GLY A 71 17.55 -11.53 4.94
CA GLY A 71 18.35 -12.62 4.41
C GLY A 71 18.50 -13.82 5.35
N VAL A 72 17.69 -13.90 6.39
CA VAL A 72 17.65 -14.99 7.37
C VAL A 72 16.27 -15.64 7.35
N THR A 73 16.24 -16.97 7.35
CA THR A 73 14.99 -17.73 7.48
C THR A 73 14.52 -17.74 8.93
N TYR A 74 13.39 -17.08 9.18
CA TYR A 74 12.70 -17.12 10.47
C TYR A 74 11.76 -18.31 10.50
N GLY A 75 11.93 -19.18 11.49
CA GLY A 75 11.01 -20.27 11.79
C GLY A 75 9.98 -19.88 12.85
N LYS A 76 9.21 -20.88 13.30
CA LYS A 76 8.14 -20.68 14.29
C LYS A 76 8.61 -19.92 15.53
N ALA A 77 9.74 -20.30 16.12
CA ALA A 77 10.21 -19.71 17.38
C ALA A 77 10.58 -18.21 17.25
N GLU A 78 11.08 -17.78 16.09
CA GLU A 78 11.37 -16.39 15.81
C GLU A 78 10.08 -15.62 15.50
N LEU A 79 9.19 -16.19 14.72
CA LEU A 79 7.92 -15.57 14.32
C LEU A 79 6.97 -15.39 15.50
N ASP A 80 6.92 -16.34 16.44
CA ASP A 80 6.12 -16.20 17.66
C ASP A 80 6.61 -15.02 18.52
N LYS A 81 7.93 -14.77 18.55
CA LYS A 81 8.50 -13.57 19.21
C LYS A 81 8.09 -12.27 18.48
N GLU A 82 7.95 -12.30 17.16
CA GLU A 82 7.47 -11.15 16.40
C GLU A 82 6.00 -10.85 16.71
N ILE A 83 5.15 -11.88 16.87
CA ILE A 83 3.78 -11.73 17.36
C ILE A 83 3.75 -11.12 18.77
N ALA A 84 4.62 -11.55 19.67
CA ALA A 84 4.71 -11.01 21.03
C ALA A 84 5.02 -9.51 21.06
N LYS A 85 5.72 -8.97 20.05
CA LYS A 85 5.92 -7.51 19.91
C LYS A 85 4.59 -6.77 19.66
N ILE A 86 3.62 -7.39 18.98
CA ILE A 86 2.28 -6.83 18.79
C ILE A 86 1.59 -6.66 20.15
N TYR A 87 1.70 -7.65 21.02
CA TYR A 87 1.11 -7.58 22.37
C TYR A 87 1.72 -6.46 23.20
N THR A 88 3.06 -6.33 23.17
CA THR A 88 3.73 -5.19 23.79
C THR A 88 3.24 -3.85 23.24
N ALA A 89 3.06 -3.76 21.93
CA ALA A 89 2.58 -2.54 21.28
C ALA A 89 1.12 -2.21 21.63
N ALA A 90 0.27 -3.23 21.74
CA ALA A 90 -1.14 -3.11 22.08
C ALA A 90 -1.41 -2.93 23.57
N GLY A 91 -0.45 -3.24 24.42
CA GLY A 91 -0.66 -3.37 25.87
C GLY A 91 -1.58 -4.56 26.18
N TRP A 92 -1.41 -5.67 25.48
CA TRP A 92 -2.18 -6.89 25.67
C TRP A 92 -1.44 -7.91 26.52
N ASP A 93 -2.09 -8.39 27.57
CA ASP A 93 -1.61 -9.50 28.38
C ASP A 93 -2.25 -10.80 27.88
N PRO A 94 -1.48 -11.70 27.22
CA PRO A 94 -2.02 -12.95 26.68
C PRO A 94 -2.38 -13.98 27.74
N GLU A 95 -1.85 -13.89 28.98
CA GLU A 95 -2.18 -14.80 30.07
C GLU A 95 -3.48 -14.36 30.75
N ALA A 96 -3.60 -13.06 31.03
CA ALA A 96 -4.80 -12.48 31.65
C ALA A 96 -5.93 -12.28 30.62
N LEU A 97 -5.65 -12.31 29.33
CA LEU A 97 -6.58 -12.00 28.22
C LEU A 97 -7.22 -10.62 28.35
N GLU A 98 -6.46 -9.64 28.78
CA GLU A 98 -6.94 -8.26 28.99
C GLU A 98 -5.93 -7.20 28.53
N TYR A 99 -6.42 -5.98 28.32
CA TYR A 99 -5.56 -4.84 28.01
C TYR A 99 -5.08 -4.17 29.29
N THR A 100 -3.78 -4.00 29.43
CA THR A 100 -3.14 -3.30 30.56
C THR A 100 -3.30 -1.79 30.51
N GLY A 101 -3.62 -1.25 29.34
CA GLY A 101 -3.67 0.19 29.08
C GLY A 101 -2.29 0.81 28.76
N GLU A 102 -1.22 0.10 28.93
CA GLU A 102 0.14 0.55 28.60
C GLU A 102 0.46 0.19 27.15
N THR A 103 0.33 1.15 26.24
CA THR A 103 0.58 0.94 24.81
C THR A 103 1.91 1.52 24.34
N LYS A 104 2.55 0.86 23.37
CA LYS A 104 3.78 1.34 22.73
C LYS A 104 3.63 1.30 21.22
N PRO A 105 3.32 2.44 20.55
CA PRO A 105 3.10 2.45 19.13
C PRO A 105 4.27 1.91 18.31
N ILE A 106 3.97 1.09 17.31
CA ILE A 106 4.96 0.54 16.38
C ILE A 106 5.42 1.67 15.45
N LYS A 107 6.72 1.91 15.41
CA LYS A 107 7.33 2.95 14.56
C LYS A 107 7.74 2.35 13.22
N TRP A 108 6.77 2.13 12.35
CA TRP A 108 7.02 1.64 11.01
C TRP A 108 7.89 2.60 10.20
N ILE A 109 8.80 2.04 9.40
CA ILE A 109 9.67 2.80 8.52
C ILE A 109 8.98 2.92 7.17
N ARG A 110 8.86 4.14 6.66
CA ARG A 110 8.21 4.41 5.37
C ARG A 110 9.09 3.88 4.23
N ILE A 111 8.49 3.07 3.35
CA ILE A 111 9.15 2.45 2.20
C ILE A 111 8.99 3.29 0.94
N HIS A 112 7.74 3.65 0.61
CA HIS A 112 7.43 4.43 -0.58
C HIS A 112 7.51 5.92 -0.28
N ASN A 113 8.51 6.56 -0.84
CA ASN A 113 8.74 7.99 -0.67
C ASN A 113 8.63 8.72 -2.01
N LEU A 114 7.89 9.84 -2.01
CA LEU A 114 7.94 10.83 -3.05
C LEU A 114 8.63 12.09 -2.48
N PRO A 115 9.29 12.91 -3.31
CA PRO A 115 9.77 14.21 -2.90
C PRO A 115 8.62 15.08 -2.35
N ASP A 116 8.91 15.93 -1.37
CA ASP A 116 7.88 16.74 -0.69
C ASP A 116 7.07 17.64 -1.64
N PHE A 117 7.67 18.04 -2.75
CA PHE A 117 7.01 18.83 -3.79
C PHE A 117 6.14 18.02 -4.75
N ALA A 118 6.10 16.69 -4.63
CA ALA A 118 5.29 15.81 -5.47
C ALA A 118 4.02 15.37 -4.73
N TYR A 119 2.88 15.78 -5.28
CA TYR A 119 1.57 15.38 -4.77
C TYR A 119 1.13 14.07 -5.39
N PHE A 120 0.70 13.13 -4.56
CA PHE A 120 0.05 11.89 -4.96
C PHE A 120 -1.19 11.63 -4.11
N ASN A 121 -2.25 11.17 -4.72
CA ASN A 121 -3.50 10.87 -4.03
C ASN A 121 -3.97 9.44 -4.35
N HIS A 122 -3.93 8.55 -3.36
CA HIS A 122 -4.39 7.17 -3.51
C HIS A 122 -5.84 7.09 -3.95
N SER A 123 -6.75 7.85 -3.35
CA SER A 123 -8.18 7.76 -3.68
C SER A 123 -8.50 8.10 -5.15
N GLN A 124 -7.73 9.00 -5.76
CA GLN A 124 -7.87 9.32 -7.19
C GLN A 124 -7.43 8.15 -8.09
N HIS A 125 -6.43 7.39 -7.67
CA HIS A 125 -5.92 6.25 -8.44
C HIS A 125 -6.72 4.97 -8.17
N VAL A 126 -7.02 4.69 -6.92
CA VAL A 126 -7.70 3.45 -6.50
C VAL A 126 -9.22 3.54 -6.74
N THR A 127 -9.87 4.61 -6.31
CA THR A 127 -11.34 4.73 -6.39
C THR A 127 -11.80 5.31 -7.70
N VAL A 128 -11.20 6.40 -8.16
CA VAL A 128 -11.61 7.06 -9.41
C VAL A 128 -10.97 6.38 -10.62
N GLY A 129 -9.68 6.05 -10.54
CA GLY A 129 -8.94 5.38 -11.61
C GLY A 129 -9.19 3.88 -11.71
N GLY A 130 -9.71 3.25 -10.65
CA GLY A 130 -9.97 1.81 -10.61
C GLY A 130 -8.71 0.95 -10.71
N LEU A 131 -7.54 1.49 -10.30
CA LEU A 131 -6.28 0.78 -10.40
C LEU A 131 -6.10 -0.20 -9.25
N GLU A 132 -5.60 -1.39 -9.58
CA GLU A 132 -5.20 -2.39 -8.60
C GLU A 132 -3.92 -1.97 -7.86
N CYS A 133 -3.80 -2.37 -6.61
CA CYS A 133 -2.67 -2.02 -5.74
C CYS A 133 -1.33 -2.46 -6.36
N GLN A 134 -1.32 -3.66 -6.96
CA GLN A 134 -0.14 -4.27 -7.57
C GLN A 134 0.40 -3.48 -8.77
N THR A 135 -0.43 -2.68 -9.43
CA THR A 135 0.01 -1.82 -10.55
C THR A 135 1.19 -0.93 -10.15
N CYS A 136 1.22 -0.48 -8.89
CA CYS A 136 2.27 0.39 -8.37
C CYS A 136 3.17 -0.32 -7.37
N HIS A 137 2.61 -1.21 -6.54
CA HIS A 137 3.31 -1.84 -5.43
C HIS A 137 3.92 -3.22 -5.79
N GLY A 138 3.63 -3.74 -6.99
CA GLY A 138 4.07 -5.07 -7.41
C GLY A 138 3.31 -6.20 -6.71
N PRO A 139 3.81 -7.44 -6.78
CA PRO A 139 3.15 -8.63 -6.23
C PRO A 139 3.32 -8.68 -4.71
N VAL A 140 2.68 -7.75 -3.98
CA VAL A 140 2.81 -7.59 -2.52
C VAL A 140 2.44 -8.86 -1.78
N GLU A 141 1.49 -9.62 -2.30
CA GLU A 141 1.04 -10.93 -1.80
C GLU A 141 2.10 -12.03 -1.90
N GLU A 142 3.24 -11.77 -2.53
CA GLU A 142 4.39 -12.67 -2.61
C GLU A 142 5.57 -12.20 -1.75
N MET A 143 5.44 -11.01 -1.11
CA MET A 143 6.53 -10.37 -0.36
C MET A 143 6.50 -10.75 1.12
N ASP A 144 7.56 -11.36 1.59
CA ASP A 144 7.86 -11.49 3.01
C ASP A 144 8.35 -10.14 3.54
N GLU A 145 9.35 -9.54 2.90
CA GLU A 145 9.79 -8.17 3.15
C GLU A 145 9.25 -7.22 2.08
N MET A 146 8.63 -6.14 2.52
CA MET A 146 8.11 -5.13 1.61
C MET A 146 9.23 -4.23 1.10
N TYR A 147 9.27 -4.01 -0.22
CA TYR A 147 10.21 -3.09 -0.86
C TYR A 147 9.51 -2.17 -1.86
N GLN A 148 10.14 -1.06 -2.22
CA GLN A 148 9.62 -0.18 -3.27
C GLN A 148 9.80 -0.84 -4.63
N PHE A 149 8.73 -1.40 -5.18
CA PHE A 149 8.73 -2.12 -6.46
C PHE A 149 8.89 -1.18 -7.66
N SER A 150 8.02 -0.18 -7.78
CA SER A 150 8.05 0.78 -8.88
C SER A 150 9.05 1.92 -8.63
N PRO A 151 9.63 2.48 -9.71
CA PRO A 151 10.63 3.55 -9.57
C PRO A 151 10.05 4.85 -9.03
N LEU A 152 8.75 5.07 -9.16
CA LEU A 152 7.98 6.26 -8.72
C LEU A 152 8.60 7.58 -9.22
N THR A 153 9.28 7.56 -10.36
CA THR A 153 9.84 8.75 -11.00
C THR A 153 8.77 9.53 -11.75
N MET A 154 9.02 10.82 -11.98
CA MET A 154 8.12 11.66 -12.79
C MET A 154 7.86 11.03 -14.17
N GLY A 155 8.89 10.50 -14.83
CA GLY A 155 8.77 9.83 -16.12
C GLY A 155 7.87 8.59 -16.06
N TRP A 156 7.95 7.81 -15.01
CA TRP A 156 7.09 6.65 -14.80
C TRP A 156 5.61 7.05 -14.67
N CYS A 157 5.31 8.06 -13.87
CA CYS A 157 3.95 8.61 -13.72
C CYS A 157 3.41 9.17 -15.06
N ILE A 158 4.23 9.96 -15.77
CA ILE A 158 3.86 10.57 -17.05
C ILE A 158 3.57 9.51 -18.10
N ASN A 159 4.36 8.45 -18.19
CA ASN A 159 4.14 7.38 -19.17
C ASN A 159 2.81 6.66 -18.89
N CYS A 160 2.54 6.31 -17.63
CA CYS A 160 1.25 5.75 -17.23
C CYS A 160 0.09 6.67 -17.64
N HIS A 161 0.16 7.97 -17.34
CA HIS A 161 -0.89 8.94 -17.67
C HIS A 161 -1.08 9.13 -19.18
N ARG A 162 -0.05 8.90 -20.00
CA ARG A 162 -0.15 8.95 -21.48
C ARG A 162 -0.86 7.74 -22.06
N GLU A 163 -0.71 6.59 -21.43
CA GLU A 163 -1.19 5.31 -21.93
C GLU A 163 -2.54 4.91 -21.34
N THR A 164 -2.78 5.27 -20.08
CA THR A 164 -3.99 4.86 -19.35
C THR A 164 -5.21 5.59 -19.89
N LYS A 165 -6.14 4.80 -20.41
CA LYS A 165 -7.47 5.27 -20.82
C LYS A 165 -8.36 5.42 -19.58
N VAL A 166 -9.17 6.47 -19.57
CA VAL A 166 -10.03 6.77 -18.42
C VAL A 166 -11.41 6.20 -18.65
N ASP A 167 -11.91 5.43 -17.69
CA ASP A 167 -13.32 5.06 -17.62
C ASP A 167 -14.03 6.01 -16.64
N LEU A 168 -14.80 6.94 -17.19
CA LEU A 168 -15.52 7.96 -16.41
C LEU A 168 -16.99 7.60 -16.19
N LYS A 169 -17.36 6.32 -16.29
CA LYS A 169 -18.73 5.86 -16.09
C LYS A 169 -19.24 6.20 -14.68
N GLY A 170 -20.42 6.77 -14.62
CA GLY A 170 -21.15 6.96 -13.36
C GLY A 170 -21.29 8.39 -12.87
N THR A 171 -20.72 9.39 -13.55
CA THR A 171 -20.98 10.80 -13.24
C THR A 171 -21.30 11.59 -14.52
N GLU A 172 -22.50 12.14 -14.61
CA GLU A 172 -22.98 12.90 -15.77
C GLU A 172 -22.02 14.02 -16.20
N TYR A 173 -21.37 14.66 -15.25
CA TYR A 173 -20.42 15.72 -15.51
C TYR A 173 -19.18 15.21 -16.27
N TYR A 174 -18.59 14.12 -15.82
CA TYR A 174 -17.42 13.54 -16.48
C TYR A 174 -17.76 12.87 -17.80
N ASP A 175 -18.92 12.25 -17.93
CA ASP A 175 -19.41 11.70 -19.19
C ASP A 175 -19.52 12.78 -20.28
N LYS A 176 -19.98 13.98 -19.92
CA LYS A 176 -20.09 15.11 -20.86
C LYS A 176 -18.71 15.59 -21.30
N ILE A 177 -17.78 15.77 -20.35
CA ILE A 177 -16.39 16.15 -20.64
C ILE A 177 -15.73 15.10 -21.53
N HIS A 178 -15.88 13.81 -21.19
CA HIS A 178 -15.31 12.70 -21.95
C HIS A 178 -15.79 12.72 -23.40
N LYS A 179 -17.09 12.88 -23.64
CA LYS A 179 -17.68 12.94 -25.00
C LYS A 179 -17.11 14.09 -25.82
N GLU A 180 -16.98 15.27 -25.23
CA GLU A 180 -16.45 16.44 -25.94
C GLU A 180 -14.95 16.28 -26.26
N LEU A 181 -14.17 15.72 -25.32
CA LEU A 181 -12.75 15.46 -25.53
C LEU A 181 -12.51 14.29 -26.50
N ALA A 182 -13.28 13.22 -26.40
CA ALA A 182 -13.22 12.10 -27.35
C ALA A 182 -13.48 12.58 -28.80
N LYS A 183 -14.47 13.45 -28.99
CA LYS A 183 -14.73 14.09 -30.26
C LYS A 183 -13.58 15.00 -30.71
N LYS A 184 -13.05 15.83 -29.81
CA LYS A 184 -11.93 16.74 -30.09
C LYS A 184 -10.66 15.99 -30.53
N TYR A 185 -10.34 14.87 -29.86
CA TYR A 185 -9.15 14.07 -30.17
C TYR A 185 -9.40 12.96 -31.21
N ASN A 186 -10.64 12.78 -31.67
CA ASN A 186 -11.05 11.71 -32.59
C ASN A 186 -10.66 10.31 -32.06
N VAL A 187 -11.00 10.01 -30.81
CA VAL A 187 -10.77 8.74 -30.12
C VAL A 187 -12.05 8.23 -29.48
N GLU A 188 -12.14 6.93 -29.27
CA GLU A 188 -13.27 6.35 -28.52
C GLU A 188 -13.17 6.63 -27.02
N GLN A 189 -11.96 6.63 -26.49
CA GLN A 189 -11.69 6.81 -25.07
C GLN A 189 -10.46 7.68 -24.87
N VAL A 190 -10.60 8.73 -24.06
CA VAL A 190 -9.51 9.66 -23.77
C VAL A 190 -8.55 9.08 -22.74
N THR A 191 -7.29 9.47 -22.84
CA THR A 191 -6.27 9.15 -21.82
C THR A 191 -6.28 10.18 -20.69
N VAL A 192 -5.64 9.82 -19.55
CA VAL A 192 -5.42 10.75 -18.44
C VAL A 192 -4.71 12.02 -18.91
N ALA A 193 -3.72 11.87 -19.82
CA ALA A 193 -3.02 13.00 -20.43
C ALA A 193 -3.96 13.97 -21.17
N GLN A 194 -4.89 13.43 -21.96
CA GLN A 194 -5.87 14.22 -22.71
C GLN A 194 -6.90 14.92 -21.81
N LEU A 195 -7.08 14.44 -20.57
CA LEU A 195 -7.86 15.10 -19.53
C LEU A 195 -7.08 16.18 -18.76
N GLY A 196 -5.84 16.48 -19.16
CA GLY A 196 -4.98 17.45 -18.46
C GLY A 196 -4.19 16.86 -17.31
N GLY A 197 -4.08 15.53 -17.19
CA GLY A 197 -3.33 14.85 -16.13
C GLY A 197 -1.81 14.98 -16.23
N LEU A 198 -1.30 15.70 -17.25
CA LEU A 198 0.12 16.04 -17.39
C LEU A 198 0.44 17.50 -17.06
N GLU A 199 -0.53 18.29 -16.63
CA GLU A 199 -0.29 19.66 -16.21
C GLU A 199 0.56 19.66 -14.92
N CYS A 200 1.62 20.46 -14.90
CA CYS A 200 2.58 20.48 -13.79
C CYS A 200 1.91 20.65 -12.42
N GLY A 201 0.95 21.57 -12.31
CA GLY A 201 0.22 21.84 -11.07
C GLY A 201 -0.73 20.73 -10.61
N LYS A 202 -0.86 19.61 -11.34
CA LYS A 202 -1.60 18.43 -10.87
C LYS A 202 -0.75 17.54 -9.95
N CYS A 203 0.56 17.62 -10.11
CA CYS A 203 1.52 16.79 -9.38
C CYS A 203 2.49 17.64 -8.53
N HIS A 204 2.63 18.93 -8.81
CA HIS A 204 3.55 19.84 -8.11
C HIS A 204 2.82 21.04 -7.53
N TYR A 205 3.21 21.46 -6.32
CA TYR A 205 2.70 22.66 -5.63
C TYR A 205 3.82 23.43 -4.92
#